data_90c1b3214c010f22351331e2c985f004
#
_entry.id   90c1b3214c010f22351331e2c985f004
#
_cell.length_a   1.000
_cell.length_b   1.000
_cell.length_c   1.000
_cell.angle_alpha   90.00
_cell.angle_beta   90.00
_cell.angle_gamma   90.00
#
_symmetry.space_group_name_H-M   'P 1'
#
loop_
_entity.id
_entity.type
_entity.pdbx_description
1 polymer ?
#
loop_
_entity_poly.entity_id
_entity_poly.type
_entity_poly.pdbx_seq_one_letter_code
_entity_poly.pdbx_strand_id
1 'polypeptide(L)'
;MSVKHTTRYSLDNQLSVLPDDTGLPRHAEHRFRERTPHDRDVGLLEAYQRGNDIPHPSVAYLSGKHPSPDRARVYRHGDQWGVVFLICTDHRPETGVAEVVRTVVAIRQY
;
A
#
# COMPACT_ATOMS: atom_id res chain seq x y z
N MET A 1 9.23 -23.53 -4.89
CA MET A 1 8.82 -23.00 -4.71
C MET A 1 8.68 -22.06 -5.00
N SER A 2 8.68 -21.78 -5.21
CA SER A 2 8.57 -20.94 -5.35
C SER A 2 7.92 -20.24 -4.98
N VAL A 3 7.71 -20.12 -4.52
CA VAL A 3 7.04 -19.39 -4.19
C VAL A 3 7.35 -18.37 -3.80
N LYS A 4 8.08 -18.19 -3.81
CA LYS A 4 8.52 -17.27 -3.46
C LYS A 4 7.96 -16.17 -3.48
N HIS A 5 7.67 -15.82 -3.87
CA HIS A 5 7.42 -14.49 -3.96
C HIS A 5 6.14 -14.05 -3.42
N THR A 6 5.31 -14.86 -3.05
CA THR A 6 4.04 -14.44 -2.54
C THR A 6 4.06 -14.25 -1.04
N THR A 7 4.69 -15.14 -0.31
CA THR A 7 4.71 -15.06 1.14
C THR A 7 6.11 -15.28 1.64
N ARG A 8 6.57 -14.42 2.52
CA ARG A 8 7.93 -14.41 2.97
C ARG A 8 8.14 -14.88 4.38
N TYR A 9 7.13 -14.90 5.22
CA TYR A 9 7.34 -15.30 6.60
C TYR A 9 6.07 -15.90 7.17
N SER A 10 6.06 -16.13 8.47
CA SER A 10 5.13 -17.00 9.14
C SER A 10 3.67 -16.69 8.82
N LEU A 11 2.80 -17.64 9.10
CA LEU A 11 1.38 -17.50 8.86
C LEU A 11 0.79 -16.31 9.58
N ASP A 12 1.28 -16.03 10.79
CA ASP A 12 0.76 -14.91 11.56
C ASP A 12 1.08 -13.57 10.95
N ASN A 13 2.17 -13.52 10.20
CA ASN A 13 2.68 -12.28 9.63
C ASN A 13 2.85 -12.42 8.14
N GLN A 14 1.86 -12.99 7.48
CA GLN A 14 1.94 -13.18 6.05
C GLN A 14 2.17 -11.87 5.32
N LEU A 15 3.04 -11.95 4.34
CA LEU A 15 3.44 -10.80 3.57
C LEU A 15 3.48 -11.20 2.10
N SER A 16 2.66 -10.55 1.30
CA SER A 16 2.77 -10.67 -0.15
C SER A 16 3.81 -9.68 -0.63
N VAL A 17 4.30 -9.86 -1.85
CA VAL A 17 5.32 -8.98 -2.41
C VAL A 17 4.77 -8.37 -3.69
N LEU A 18 4.80 -7.04 -3.74
CA LEU A 18 4.36 -6.30 -4.91
C LEU A 18 5.42 -6.37 -6.01
N PRO A 19 5.07 -6.01 -7.25
CA PRO A 19 6.00 -6.15 -8.38
C PRO A 19 7.31 -5.39 -8.20
N ASP A 20 7.32 -4.32 -7.41
CA ASP A 20 8.54 -3.54 -7.16
C ASP A 20 9.24 -4.01 -5.88
N ASP A 21 8.92 -5.20 -5.40
CA ASP A 21 9.50 -5.82 -4.21
C ASP A 21 9.10 -5.17 -2.90
N THR A 22 8.10 -4.29 -2.91
CA THR A 22 7.55 -3.74 -1.67
C THR A 22 6.66 -4.79 -1.02
N GLY A 23 6.80 -4.98 0.28
CA GLY A 23 5.97 -5.93 1.01
C GLY A 23 4.56 -5.41 1.20
N LEU A 24 3.60 -6.33 1.16
CA LEU A 24 2.18 -5.99 1.31
C LEU A 24 1.58 -6.86 2.41
N PRO A 25 1.46 -6.32 3.64
CA PRO A 25 0.86 -7.07 4.74
C PRO A 25 -0.65 -7.25 4.55
N ARG A 26 -1.20 -8.26 5.21
CA ARG A 26 -2.63 -8.53 5.12
C ARG A 26 -3.48 -7.36 5.60
N HIS A 27 -3.05 -6.67 6.63
CA HIS A 27 -3.83 -5.55 7.13
C HIS A 27 -3.92 -4.41 6.11
N ALA A 28 -2.88 -4.24 5.29
CA ALA A 28 -2.92 -3.23 4.24
C ALA A 28 -3.93 -3.61 3.15
N GLU A 29 -3.98 -4.89 2.80
CA GLU A 29 -5.01 -5.37 1.87
C GLU A 29 -6.39 -5.12 2.43
N HIS A 30 -6.56 -5.36 3.73
CA HIS A 30 -7.81 -5.15 4.41
C HIS A 30 -8.22 -3.68 4.36
N ARG A 31 -7.29 -2.79 4.64
CA ARG A 31 -7.55 -1.35 4.59
C ARG A 31 -7.93 -0.90 3.19
N PHE A 32 -7.28 -1.46 2.17
CA PHE A 32 -7.65 -1.14 0.81
C PHE A 32 -9.13 -1.48 0.55
N ARG A 33 -9.55 -2.68 0.95
CA ARG A 33 -10.93 -3.09 0.75
C ARG A 33 -11.92 -2.24 1.54
N GLU A 34 -11.55 -1.88 2.77
CA GLU A 34 -12.41 -1.06 3.61
C GLU A 34 -12.57 0.37 3.11
N ARG A 35 -11.54 0.88 2.45
CA ARG A 35 -11.46 2.30 2.11
C ARG A 35 -11.65 2.60 0.64
N THR A 36 -12.11 1.64 -0.12
CA THR A 36 -12.47 1.81 -1.51
C THR A 36 -13.89 1.30 -1.73
N PRO A 37 -14.56 1.74 -2.83
CA PRO A 37 -15.93 1.29 -3.06
C PRO A 37 -16.03 -0.23 -3.21
N HIS A 38 -17.12 -0.78 -2.74
CA HIS A 38 -17.33 -2.23 -2.82
C HIS A 38 -17.48 -2.70 -4.27
N ASP A 39 -18.00 -1.85 -5.12
CA ASP A 39 -18.24 -2.20 -6.52
C ASP A 39 -17.10 -1.76 -7.44
N ARG A 40 -15.94 -1.47 -6.86
CA ARG A 40 -14.78 -1.06 -7.67
C ARG A 40 -14.40 -2.15 -8.65
N ASP A 41 -13.96 -1.73 -9.83
CA ASP A 41 -13.50 -2.66 -10.85
C ASP A 41 -11.96 -2.70 -10.94
N VAL A 42 -11.27 -2.04 -10.02
CA VAL A 42 -9.82 -2.02 -9.96
C VAL A 42 -9.40 -2.60 -8.62
N GLY A 43 -8.58 -3.65 -8.66
CA GLY A 43 -8.07 -4.25 -7.44
C GLY A 43 -6.84 -3.54 -6.91
N LEU A 44 -6.35 -3.99 -5.74
CA LEU A 44 -5.21 -3.37 -5.08
C LEU A 44 -3.97 -3.39 -5.96
N LEU A 45 -3.67 -4.52 -6.58
CA LEU A 45 -2.46 -4.65 -7.37
C LEU A 45 -2.47 -3.69 -8.55
N GLU A 46 -3.58 -3.62 -9.24
CA GLU A 46 -3.71 -2.72 -10.38
C GLU A 46 -3.62 -1.26 -9.92
N ALA A 47 -4.29 -0.92 -8.82
CA ALA A 47 -4.23 0.45 -8.30
C ALA A 47 -2.79 0.82 -7.94
N TYR A 48 -2.07 -0.10 -7.31
CA TYR A 48 -0.69 0.15 -6.94
C TYR A 48 0.18 0.36 -8.18
N GLN A 49 0.03 -0.51 -9.18
CA GLN A 49 0.85 -0.43 -10.39
C GLN A 49 0.56 0.84 -11.19
N ARG A 50 -0.68 1.25 -11.24
CA ARG A 50 -1.08 2.44 -12.01
C ARG A 50 -0.88 3.74 -11.24
N GLY A 51 -0.57 3.63 -9.95
CA GLY A 51 -0.36 4.81 -9.12
C GLY A 51 0.97 5.48 -9.41
N ASN A 52 1.17 6.62 -8.78
CA ASN A 52 2.39 7.42 -8.91
C ASN A 52 2.94 7.74 -7.55
N ASP A 53 4.27 7.76 -7.44
CA ASP A 53 4.90 8.20 -6.22
C ASP A 53 4.71 9.70 -6.06
N ILE A 54 4.55 10.14 -4.80
CA ILE A 54 4.35 11.55 -4.52
C ILE A 54 5.39 12.03 -3.52
N PRO A 55 5.71 13.34 -3.55
CA PRO A 55 6.66 13.92 -2.62
C PRO A 55 6.16 13.84 -1.18
N HIS A 56 7.11 13.76 -0.25
CA HIS A 56 6.81 13.65 1.16
C HIS A 56 5.84 14.73 1.68
N PRO A 57 6.00 16.01 1.33
CA PRO A 57 5.06 17.01 1.82
C PRO A 57 3.62 16.77 1.37
N SER A 58 3.44 16.23 0.18
CA SER A 58 2.10 15.92 -0.31
C SER A 58 1.48 14.77 0.47
N VAL A 59 2.31 13.85 0.95
CA VAL A 59 1.83 12.74 1.76
C VAL A 59 1.16 13.27 3.03
N ALA A 60 1.84 14.19 3.71
CA ALA A 60 1.30 14.76 4.94
C ALA A 60 -0.05 15.42 4.69
N TYR A 61 -0.18 16.10 3.58
CA TYR A 61 -1.44 16.75 3.22
C TYR A 61 -2.56 15.75 3.00
N LEU A 62 -2.25 14.66 2.29
CA LEU A 62 -3.27 13.69 1.92
C LEU A 62 -3.59 12.71 3.04
N SER A 63 -2.60 12.34 3.82
CA SER A 63 -2.77 11.30 4.84
C SER A 63 -3.20 11.83 6.20
N GLY A 64 -3.05 13.13 6.43
CA GLY A 64 -3.48 13.73 7.68
C GLY A 64 -2.63 13.31 8.86
N LYS A 65 -3.19 12.50 9.74
CA LYS A 65 -2.56 12.20 11.03
C LYS A 65 -1.50 11.11 11.00
N HIS A 66 -1.33 10.44 9.88
CA HIS A 66 -0.41 9.31 9.86
C HIS A 66 1.03 9.77 10.02
N PRO A 67 1.87 8.96 10.66
CA PRO A 67 3.29 9.29 10.76
C PRO A 67 3.88 9.43 9.38
N SER A 68 4.95 10.20 9.29
CA SER A 68 5.63 10.41 8.02
C SER A 68 6.15 9.09 7.47
N PRO A 69 5.68 8.66 6.32
CA PRO A 69 6.25 7.49 5.66
C PRO A 69 7.50 7.90 4.90
N ASP A 70 8.28 6.90 4.50
CA ASP A 70 9.47 7.17 3.69
C ASP A 70 9.10 7.56 2.28
N ARG A 71 8.02 6.98 1.78
CA ARG A 71 7.45 7.42 0.50
C ARG A 71 5.99 7.03 0.45
N ALA A 72 5.30 7.48 -0.57
CA ALA A 72 3.91 7.11 -0.77
C ALA A 72 3.61 6.99 -2.25
N ARG A 73 2.56 6.24 -2.53
CA ARG A 73 2.10 6.04 -3.89
C ARG A 73 0.61 6.31 -3.93
N VAL A 74 0.18 7.07 -4.92
CA VAL A 74 -1.21 7.53 -5.02
C VAL A 74 -1.85 6.95 -6.27
N TYR A 75 -3.04 6.42 -6.12
CA TYR A 75 -3.89 6.06 -7.26
C TYR A 75 -5.20 6.82 -7.18
N ARG A 76 -5.57 7.46 -8.26
CA ARG A 76 -6.87 8.14 -8.38
C ARG A 76 -7.68 7.49 -9.48
N HIS A 77 -8.91 7.12 -9.14
CA HIS A 77 -9.82 6.51 -10.09
C HIS A 77 -10.80 7.60 -10.57
N GLY A 78 -10.36 8.38 -11.52
CA GLY A 78 -11.12 9.53 -11.99
C GLY A 78 -11.45 10.47 -10.84
N ASP A 79 -12.68 10.92 -10.79
CA ASP A 79 -13.18 11.75 -9.70
C ASP A 79 -13.89 10.94 -8.61
N GLN A 80 -13.92 9.64 -8.77
CA GLN A 80 -14.78 8.81 -7.93
C GLN A 80 -14.14 8.43 -6.60
N TRP A 81 -12.89 8.01 -6.64
CA TRP A 81 -12.21 7.61 -5.41
C TRP A 81 -10.70 7.60 -5.64
N GLY A 82 -9.97 7.50 -4.57
CA GLY A 82 -8.53 7.40 -4.65
C GLY A 82 -7.97 6.89 -3.34
N VAL A 83 -6.75 6.38 -3.39
CA VAL A 83 -6.07 5.86 -2.22
C VAL A 83 -4.60 6.28 -2.22
N VAL A 84 -4.04 6.32 -1.01
CA VAL A 84 -2.62 6.55 -0.81
C VAL A 84 -2.05 5.32 -0.11
N PHE A 85 -1.05 4.73 -0.72
CA PHE A 85 -0.28 3.65 -0.11
C PHE A 85 0.90 4.29 0.63
N LEU A 86 0.88 4.20 1.96
CA LEU A 86 1.96 4.76 2.77
C LEU A 86 3.03 3.70 2.97
N ILE A 87 4.24 3.98 2.52
CA ILE A 87 5.30 2.99 2.43
C ILE A 87 6.46 3.39 3.32
N CYS A 88 6.89 2.47 4.16
CA CYS A 88 7.95 2.70 5.12
C CYS A 88 9.05 1.66 4.96
N THR A 89 10.25 2.01 5.41
CA THR A 89 11.35 1.07 5.46
C THR A 89 11.01 -0.05 6.44
N ASP A 90 11.30 -1.27 6.05
CA ASP A 90 11.11 -2.42 6.91
C ASP A 90 12.47 -2.81 7.49
N HIS A 91 12.58 -2.70 8.81
CA HIS A 91 13.84 -2.99 9.49
C HIS A 91 13.94 -4.44 9.97
N ARG A 92 12.94 -5.25 9.70
CA ARG A 92 12.92 -6.65 10.16
C ARG A 92 13.59 -7.53 9.12
N PRO A 93 14.71 -8.18 9.48
CA PRO A 93 15.42 -9.00 8.49
C PRO A 93 14.63 -10.20 8.02
N GLU A 94 13.72 -10.70 8.82
CA GLU A 94 12.96 -11.90 8.46
C GLU A 94 11.97 -11.69 7.34
N THR A 95 11.61 -10.45 7.00
CA THR A 95 10.64 -10.21 5.93
C THR A 95 11.25 -10.35 4.56
N GLY A 96 12.54 -10.08 4.43
CA GLY A 96 13.22 -10.17 3.15
C GLY A 96 12.89 -9.03 2.19
N VAL A 97 12.21 -7.99 2.65
CA VAL A 97 11.90 -6.82 1.83
C VAL A 97 12.48 -5.58 2.47
N ALA A 98 12.82 -4.59 1.64
CA ALA A 98 13.39 -3.34 2.13
C ALA A 98 12.30 -2.36 2.55
N GLU A 99 11.15 -2.42 1.92
CA GLU A 99 10.04 -1.51 2.18
C GLU A 99 8.75 -2.28 2.32
N VAL A 100 7.81 -1.71 3.06
CA VAL A 100 6.52 -2.37 3.29
C VAL A 100 5.41 -1.31 3.25
N VAL A 101 4.27 -1.68 2.70
CA VAL A 101 3.08 -0.82 2.74
C VAL A 101 2.57 -0.83 4.17
N ARG A 102 2.72 0.29 4.86
CA ARG A 102 2.31 0.39 6.24
C ARG A 102 0.80 0.42 6.37
N THR A 103 0.15 1.18 5.52
CA THR A 103 -1.32 1.25 5.51
C THR A 103 -1.77 1.88 4.20
N VAL A 104 -3.07 1.84 4.00
CA VAL A 104 -3.72 2.43 2.84
C VAL A 104 -4.78 3.39 3.36
N VAL A 105 -4.77 4.63 2.90
CA VAL A 105 -5.76 5.61 3.32
C VAL A 105 -6.53 6.12 2.11
N ALA A 106 -7.80 6.42 2.34
CA ALA A 106 -8.64 6.99 1.29
C ALA A 106 -8.34 8.46 1.11
N ILE A 107 -8.36 8.91 -0.13
CA ILE A 107 -8.26 10.34 -0.43
C ILE A 107 -9.66 10.91 -0.34
N ARG A 108 -9.78 12.02 0.37
CA ARG A 108 -11.08 12.67 0.48
C ARG A 108 -11.42 13.37 -0.82
N GLN A 109 -12.68 13.26 -1.18
CA GLN A 109 -13.23 13.96 -2.33
C GLN A 109 -13.97 15.20 -1.84
N TYR A 110 -13.81 16.28 -2.54
CA TYR A 110 -14.48 17.53 -2.20
C TYR A 110 -15.36 17.98 -3.32
#